data_4b7cfb1758e6ff03dcc78f017e25633f
#
_entry.id   4b7cfb1758e6ff03dcc78f017e25633f
#
_cell.length_a   1.000
_cell.length_b   1.000
_cell.length_c   1.000
_cell.angle_alpha   90.00
_cell.angle_beta   90.00
_cell.angle_gamma   90.00
#
_symmetry.space_group_name_H-M   'P 1'
#
loop_
_entity.id
_entity.type
_entity.pdbx_description
1 polymer ?
#
loop_
_entity_poly.entity_id
_entity_poly.type
_entity_poly.pdbx_seq_one_letter_code
_entity_poly.pdbx_strand_id
1 'polypeptide(L)'
;ANTCLTIATAGAILSYIPVGNVASKVGRRKTIRFGTLLLAGSFFAAFVYTMLSDSFSPMLYGLFVLVGMAWAAINVNSLPMVVEMCSGSEVGKFTGLYYTFSMSAQIMTPIVAGWLLEHVDYKTLFPYAAIFVFASFVTMGFVKHGDNKVEAKKGLEAFDVDD
;
A
#
# COMPACT_ATOMS: atom_id res chain seq x y z
N ALA A 1 -13.01 15.88 8.03
CA ALA A 1 -12.49 15.02 6.95
C ALA A 1 -11.07 15.41 6.54
N ASN A 2 -10.82 16.66 6.16
CA ASN A 2 -9.49 17.13 5.67
C ASN A 2 -8.35 16.90 6.70
N THR A 3 -8.59 17.18 7.98
CA THR A 3 -7.59 16.98 9.04
C THR A 3 -7.13 15.51 9.15
N CYS A 4 -8.07 14.55 9.05
CA CYS A 4 -7.73 13.13 9.10
C CYS A 4 -6.86 12.72 7.89
N LEU A 5 -7.17 13.22 6.70
CA LEU A 5 -6.38 12.98 5.50
C LEU A 5 -4.98 13.57 5.62
N THR A 6 -4.86 14.79 6.14
CA THR A 6 -3.55 15.43 6.40
C THR A 6 -2.71 14.62 7.38
N ILE A 7 -3.32 14.11 8.47
CA ILE A 7 -2.64 13.27 9.46
C ILE A 7 -2.19 11.94 8.82
N ALA A 8 -3.03 11.30 8.01
CA ALA A 8 -2.65 10.08 7.29
C ALA A 8 -1.48 10.33 6.34
N THR A 9 -1.52 11.43 5.57
CA THR A 9 -0.44 11.81 4.65
C THR A 9 0.86 12.10 5.39
N ALA A 10 0.81 12.86 6.49
CA ALA A 10 1.99 13.12 7.33
C ALA A 10 2.56 11.81 7.91
N GLY A 11 1.69 10.91 8.40
CA GLY A 11 2.10 9.58 8.87
C GLY A 11 2.77 8.76 7.77
N ALA A 12 2.25 8.80 6.54
CA ALA A 12 2.86 8.13 5.39
C ALA A 12 4.26 8.69 5.08
N ILE A 13 4.41 10.01 4.97
CA ILE A 13 5.69 10.67 4.64
C ILE A 13 6.76 10.33 5.68
N LEU A 14 6.43 10.44 6.96
CA LEU A 14 7.36 10.11 8.05
C LEU A 14 7.74 8.64 8.08
N SER A 15 6.85 7.77 7.58
CA SER A 15 7.06 6.31 7.57
C SER A 15 7.88 5.83 6.37
N TYR A 16 8.06 6.61 5.31
CA TYR A 16 8.75 6.15 4.10
C TYR A 16 10.18 5.65 4.36
N ILE A 17 10.96 6.41 5.12
CA ILE A 17 12.35 6.03 5.42
C ILE A 17 12.42 4.79 6.33
N PRO A 18 11.76 4.76 7.51
CA PRO A 18 11.81 3.59 8.37
C PRO A 18 11.22 2.33 7.71
N VAL A 19 10.16 2.45 6.94
CA VAL A 19 9.55 1.33 6.22
C VAL A 19 10.47 0.80 5.12
N GLY A 20 11.16 1.66 4.38
CA GLY A 20 12.17 1.26 3.40
C GLY A 20 13.31 0.46 4.06
N ASN A 21 13.80 0.91 5.20
CA ASN A 21 14.83 0.22 5.98
C ASN A 21 14.35 -1.14 6.52
N VAL A 22 13.10 -1.24 6.94
CA VAL A 22 12.51 -2.53 7.38
C VAL A 22 12.37 -3.46 6.18
N ALA A 23 11.90 -2.97 5.05
CA ALA A 23 11.72 -3.77 3.84
C ALA A 23 13.03 -4.36 3.31
N SER A 24 14.14 -3.61 3.40
CA SER A 24 15.47 -4.11 2.99
C SER A 24 15.97 -5.27 3.86
N LYS A 25 15.55 -5.34 5.13
CA LYS A 25 15.95 -6.40 6.09
C LYS A 25 15.03 -7.61 6.08
N VAL A 26 13.71 -7.35 6.05
CA VAL A 26 12.66 -8.37 6.22
C VAL A 26 12.22 -8.93 4.87
N GLY A 27 12.36 -8.14 3.81
CA GLY A 27 11.89 -8.43 2.47
C GLY A 27 10.67 -7.60 2.08
N ARG A 28 10.61 -7.18 0.80
CA ARG A 28 9.54 -6.31 0.28
C ARG A 28 8.18 -6.99 0.30
N ARG A 29 8.11 -8.26 -0.10
CA ARG A 29 6.89 -9.06 -0.11
C ARG A 29 6.23 -9.13 1.28
N LYS A 30 7.02 -9.39 2.32
CA LYS A 30 6.50 -9.47 3.69
C LYS A 30 6.04 -8.10 4.18
N THR A 31 6.76 -7.04 3.83
CA THR A 31 6.42 -5.66 4.20
C THR A 31 5.11 -5.22 3.52
N ILE A 32 4.91 -5.53 2.23
CA ILE A 32 3.66 -5.24 1.52
C ILE A 32 2.49 -6.03 2.15
N ARG A 33 2.69 -7.32 2.42
CA ARG A 33 1.64 -8.14 3.08
C ARG A 33 1.26 -7.61 4.45
N PHE A 34 2.25 -7.20 5.24
CA PHE A 34 1.98 -6.56 6.53
C PHE A 34 1.23 -5.22 6.34
N GLY A 35 1.65 -4.40 5.38
CA GLY A 35 0.99 -3.14 5.04
C GLY A 35 -0.47 -3.34 4.61
N THR A 36 -0.75 -4.31 3.74
CA THR A 36 -2.13 -4.60 3.30
C THR A 36 -2.99 -5.13 4.44
N LEU A 37 -2.45 -5.97 5.32
CA LEU A 37 -3.19 -6.47 6.49
C LEU A 37 -3.48 -5.33 7.48
N LEU A 38 -2.50 -4.49 7.77
CA LEU A 38 -2.65 -3.32 8.64
C LEU A 38 -3.68 -2.34 8.08
N LEU A 39 -3.66 -2.11 6.76
CA LEU A 39 -4.60 -1.23 6.09
C LEU A 39 -6.04 -1.77 6.14
N ALA A 40 -6.22 -3.07 5.84
CA ALA A 40 -7.51 -3.73 5.93
C ALA A 40 -8.07 -3.70 7.36
N GLY A 41 -7.22 -3.99 8.35
CA GLY A 41 -7.59 -3.92 9.77
C GLY A 41 -7.98 -2.51 10.22
N SER A 42 -7.26 -1.49 9.76
CA SER A 42 -7.58 -0.09 10.06
C SER A 42 -8.91 0.35 9.46
N PHE A 43 -9.22 -0.02 8.22
CA PHE A 43 -10.51 0.26 7.61
C PHE A 43 -11.65 -0.52 8.28
N PHE A 44 -11.41 -1.77 8.64
CA PHE A 44 -12.41 -2.55 9.37
C PHE A 44 -12.66 -1.97 10.78
N ALA A 45 -11.63 -1.54 11.50
CA ALA A 45 -11.77 -0.88 12.79
C ALA A 45 -12.54 0.46 12.66
N ALA A 46 -12.25 1.24 11.61
CA ALA A 46 -13.00 2.46 11.31
C ALA A 46 -14.47 2.16 11.01
N PHE A 47 -14.76 1.09 10.26
CA PHE A 47 -16.14 0.65 10.01
C PHE A 47 -16.88 0.28 11.31
N VAL A 48 -16.27 -0.56 12.14
CA VAL A 48 -16.87 -0.95 13.45
C VAL A 48 -17.12 0.30 14.30
N TYR A 49 -16.17 1.23 14.33
CA TYR A 49 -16.34 2.49 15.05
C TYR A 49 -17.55 3.29 14.55
N THR A 50 -17.75 3.40 13.22
CA THR A 50 -18.90 4.12 12.65
C THR A 50 -20.24 3.43 12.88
N MET A 51 -20.23 2.13 13.20
CA MET A 51 -21.43 1.40 13.63
C MET A 51 -21.80 1.61 15.09
N LEU A 52 -20.77 1.84 15.95
CA LEU A 52 -20.95 1.99 17.39
C LEU A 52 -21.16 3.44 17.85
N SER A 53 -20.69 4.40 17.07
CA SER A 53 -20.74 5.82 17.45
C SER A 53 -20.88 6.72 16.23
N ASP A 54 -21.83 7.63 16.28
CA ASP A 54 -22.01 8.69 15.28
C ASP A 54 -21.19 9.96 15.64
N SER A 55 -20.45 9.96 16.76
CA SER A 55 -19.66 11.10 17.20
C SER A 55 -18.19 10.95 16.79
N PHE A 56 -17.56 12.07 16.47
CA PHE A 56 -16.14 12.11 16.18
C PHE A 56 -15.32 11.86 17.47
N SER A 57 -14.37 10.93 17.42
CA SER A 57 -13.43 10.68 18.52
C SER A 57 -11.99 10.91 18.08
N PRO A 58 -11.12 11.45 18.94
CA PRO A 58 -9.69 11.57 18.72
C PRO A 58 -8.99 10.24 18.37
N MET A 59 -9.58 9.10 18.75
CA MET A 59 -9.10 7.77 18.39
C MET A 59 -9.00 7.57 16.86
N LEU A 60 -9.87 8.21 16.09
CA LEU A 60 -9.81 8.18 14.63
C LEU A 60 -8.49 8.74 14.09
N TYR A 61 -7.89 9.74 14.73
CA TYR A 61 -6.57 10.24 14.30
C TYR A 61 -5.50 9.14 14.37
N GLY A 62 -5.52 8.32 15.43
CA GLY A 62 -4.63 7.17 15.54
C GLY A 62 -4.83 6.14 14.42
N LEU A 63 -6.08 5.84 14.07
CA LEU A 63 -6.39 4.95 12.94
C LEU A 63 -5.88 5.54 11.62
N PHE A 64 -6.02 6.84 11.39
CA PHE A 64 -5.53 7.47 10.16
C PHE A 64 -4.00 7.52 10.09
N VAL A 65 -3.29 7.61 11.21
CA VAL A 65 -1.83 7.43 11.25
C VAL A 65 -1.46 6.01 10.80
N LEU A 66 -2.14 4.99 11.32
CA LEU A 66 -1.92 3.59 10.91
C LEU A 66 -2.22 3.37 9.42
N VAL A 67 -3.28 3.98 8.89
CA VAL A 67 -3.58 3.99 7.45
C VAL A 67 -2.43 4.59 6.65
N GLY A 68 -1.88 5.73 7.09
CA GLY A 68 -0.72 6.36 6.44
C GLY A 68 0.52 5.48 6.44
N MET A 69 0.84 4.86 7.57
CA MET A 69 1.97 3.91 7.69
C MET A 69 1.79 2.68 6.80
N ALA A 70 0.60 2.11 6.80
CA ALA A 70 0.24 0.96 5.97
C ALA A 70 0.36 1.31 4.47
N TRP A 71 -0.13 2.47 4.08
CA TRP A 71 -0.01 3.01 2.72
C TRP A 71 1.46 3.19 2.30
N ALA A 72 2.30 3.73 3.19
CA ALA A 72 3.73 3.86 2.97
C ALA A 72 4.39 2.48 2.73
N ALA A 73 4.04 1.47 3.53
CA ALA A 73 4.57 0.12 3.41
C ALA A 73 4.27 -0.51 2.04
N ILE A 74 3.10 -0.23 1.48
CA ILE A 74 2.70 -0.71 0.16
C ILE A 74 3.45 0.06 -0.94
N ASN A 75 3.36 1.39 -0.93
CA ASN A 75 3.83 2.23 -2.04
C ASN A 75 5.34 2.20 -2.22
N VAL A 76 6.12 2.28 -1.12
CA VAL A 76 7.60 2.27 -1.19
C VAL A 76 8.13 0.96 -1.76
N ASN A 77 7.39 -0.13 -1.60
CA ASN A 77 7.88 -1.46 -1.95
C ASN A 77 7.29 -2.03 -3.25
N SER A 78 6.14 -1.51 -3.72
CA SER A 78 5.41 -2.11 -4.85
C SER A 78 6.17 -1.99 -6.17
N LEU A 79 6.57 -0.79 -6.58
CA LEU A 79 7.30 -0.60 -7.84
C LEU A 79 8.69 -1.24 -7.80
N PRO A 80 9.52 -1.04 -6.76
CA PRO A 80 10.81 -1.74 -6.69
C PRO A 80 10.68 -3.26 -6.75
N MET A 81 9.64 -3.84 -6.13
CA MET A 81 9.38 -5.27 -6.21
C MET A 81 9.13 -5.73 -7.65
N VAL A 82 8.38 -4.94 -8.45
CA VAL A 82 8.12 -5.25 -9.86
C VAL A 82 9.40 -5.15 -10.68
N VAL A 83 10.21 -4.12 -10.46
CA VAL A 83 11.49 -3.92 -11.18
C VAL A 83 12.50 -5.02 -10.87
N GLU A 84 12.56 -5.50 -9.63
CA GLU A 84 13.44 -6.60 -9.22
C GLU A 84 13.09 -7.96 -9.88
N MET A 85 11.90 -8.10 -10.45
CA MET A 85 11.47 -9.30 -11.17
C MET A 85 11.87 -9.30 -12.65
N CYS A 86 12.41 -8.19 -13.16
CA CYS A 86 12.66 -7.98 -14.60
C CYS A 86 14.16 -8.03 -14.92
N SER A 87 14.51 -8.48 -16.13
CA SER A 87 15.82 -8.21 -16.72
C SER A 87 15.93 -6.72 -17.11
N GLY A 88 17.15 -6.18 -17.18
CA GLY A 88 17.38 -4.75 -17.46
C GLY A 88 16.66 -4.24 -18.71
N SER A 89 16.58 -5.05 -19.78
CA SER A 89 15.90 -4.73 -21.04
C SER A 89 14.36 -4.68 -20.92
N GLU A 90 13.77 -5.28 -19.91
CA GLU A 90 12.31 -5.39 -19.74
C GLU A 90 11.74 -4.42 -18.69
N VAL A 91 12.58 -3.71 -17.94
CA VAL A 91 12.16 -2.78 -16.88
C VAL A 91 11.11 -1.78 -17.36
N GLY A 92 11.30 -1.20 -18.55
CA GLY A 92 10.34 -0.25 -19.14
C GLY A 92 8.96 -0.87 -19.37
N LYS A 93 8.91 -2.11 -19.89
CA LYS A 93 7.67 -2.85 -20.14
C LYS A 93 6.91 -3.14 -18.84
N PHE A 94 7.58 -3.67 -17.86
CA PHE A 94 6.93 -4.04 -16.57
C PHE A 94 6.54 -2.81 -15.75
N THR A 95 7.34 -1.74 -15.77
CA THR A 95 6.98 -0.45 -15.20
C THR A 95 5.72 0.13 -15.86
N GLY A 96 5.65 0.07 -17.19
CA GLY A 96 4.47 0.49 -17.94
C GLY A 96 3.22 -0.30 -17.57
N LEU A 97 3.32 -1.63 -17.47
CA LEU A 97 2.22 -2.49 -17.03
C LEU A 97 1.79 -2.15 -15.59
N TYR A 98 2.74 -2.00 -14.68
CA TYR A 98 2.45 -1.60 -13.29
C TYR A 98 1.63 -0.31 -13.22
N TYR A 99 2.08 0.74 -13.92
CA TYR A 99 1.34 2.01 -13.94
C TYR A 99 0.00 1.90 -14.66
N THR A 100 -0.11 1.13 -15.73
CA THR A 100 -1.38 0.91 -16.43
C THR A 100 -2.42 0.32 -15.48
N PHE A 101 -2.10 -0.75 -14.76
CA PHE A 101 -3.03 -1.35 -13.79
C PHE A 101 -3.30 -0.43 -12.59
N SER A 102 -2.26 0.23 -12.07
CA SER A 102 -2.41 1.15 -10.94
C SER A 102 -3.29 2.35 -11.28
N MET A 103 -3.08 2.98 -12.43
CA MET A 103 -3.89 4.12 -12.88
C MET A 103 -5.32 3.69 -13.23
N SER A 104 -5.51 2.52 -13.85
CA SER A 104 -6.84 1.98 -14.10
C SER A 104 -7.62 1.81 -12.79
N ALA A 105 -7.00 1.28 -11.75
CA ALA A 105 -7.62 1.16 -10.43
C ALA A 105 -7.94 2.53 -9.83
N GLN A 106 -7.05 3.52 -9.99
CA GLN A 106 -7.27 4.89 -9.50
C GLN A 106 -8.43 5.60 -10.21
N ILE A 107 -8.72 5.26 -11.46
CA ILE A 107 -9.87 5.79 -12.21
C ILE A 107 -11.15 5.06 -11.81
N MET A 108 -11.11 3.73 -11.76
CA MET A 108 -12.31 2.92 -11.48
C MET A 108 -12.78 3.05 -10.04
N THR A 109 -11.87 3.13 -9.08
CA THR A 109 -12.22 3.18 -7.65
C THR A 109 -13.12 4.36 -7.28
N PRO A 110 -12.84 5.62 -7.68
CA PRO A 110 -13.73 6.74 -7.39
C PRO A 110 -15.11 6.61 -8.05
N ILE A 111 -15.20 6.01 -9.24
CA ILE A 111 -16.47 5.79 -9.94
C ILE A 111 -17.35 4.83 -9.13
N VAL A 112 -16.80 3.69 -8.73
CA VAL A 112 -17.53 2.69 -7.92
C VAL A 112 -17.85 3.24 -6.53
N ALA A 113 -16.90 3.92 -5.88
CA ALA A 113 -17.12 4.54 -4.59
C ALA A 113 -18.19 5.64 -4.65
N GLY A 114 -18.17 6.48 -5.68
CA GLY A 114 -19.18 7.52 -5.89
C GLY A 114 -20.58 6.92 -6.08
N TRP A 115 -20.68 5.86 -6.88
CA TRP A 115 -21.95 5.14 -7.06
C TRP A 115 -22.49 4.55 -5.74
N LEU A 116 -21.60 3.95 -4.92
CA LEU A 116 -21.98 3.43 -3.60
C LEU A 116 -22.46 4.55 -2.65
N LEU A 117 -21.80 5.70 -2.67
CA LEU A 117 -22.20 6.87 -1.87
C LEU A 117 -23.55 7.42 -2.27
N GLU A 118 -23.86 7.43 -3.57
CA GLU A 118 -25.09 7.98 -4.10
C GLU A 118 -26.31 7.06 -3.88
N HIS A 119 -26.10 5.73 -3.99
CA HIS A 119 -27.19 4.76 -4.02
C HIS A 119 -27.37 3.94 -2.75
N VAL A 120 -26.36 3.91 -1.86
CA VAL A 120 -26.40 3.06 -0.66
C VAL A 120 -26.24 3.88 0.61
N ASP A 121 -25.01 4.14 1.07
CA ASP A 121 -24.72 4.93 2.29
C ASP A 121 -23.23 5.23 2.37
N TYR A 122 -22.86 6.34 3.05
CA TYR A 122 -21.48 6.70 3.38
C TYR A 122 -20.76 5.62 4.22
N LYS A 123 -21.48 4.88 5.04
CA LYS A 123 -20.94 3.80 5.87
C LYS A 123 -20.38 2.63 5.04
N THR A 124 -20.77 2.50 3.78
CA THR A 124 -20.31 1.41 2.87
C THR A 124 -18.90 1.58 2.37
N LEU A 125 -18.31 2.77 2.44
CA LEU A 125 -16.94 3.02 1.98
C LEU A 125 -15.90 2.22 2.74
N PHE A 126 -16.02 2.14 4.05
CA PHE A 126 -15.05 1.41 4.88
C PHE A 126 -15.07 -0.10 4.63
N PRO A 127 -16.23 -0.79 4.62
CA PRO A 127 -16.25 -2.21 4.29
C PRO A 127 -15.85 -2.48 2.83
N TYR A 128 -16.22 -1.62 1.88
CA TYR A 128 -15.74 -1.69 0.50
C TYR A 128 -14.21 -1.66 0.46
N ALA A 129 -13.57 -0.65 1.07
CA ALA A 129 -12.13 -0.53 1.13
C ALA A 129 -11.47 -1.73 1.84
N ALA A 130 -12.02 -2.17 2.98
CA ALA A 130 -11.49 -3.30 3.74
C ALA A 130 -11.51 -4.60 2.94
N ILE A 131 -12.58 -4.90 2.20
CA ILE A 131 -12.72 -6.10 1.37
C ILE A 131 -11.67 -6.10 0.25
N PHE A 132 -11.53 -5.00 -0.50
CA PHE A 132 -10.57 -4.93 -1.60
C PHE A 132 -9.13 -5.00 -1.12
N VAL A 133 -8.81 -4.34 -0.01
CA VAL A 133 -7.47 -4.39 0.58
C VAL A 133 -7.18 -5.78 1.15
N PHE A 134 -8.16 -6.44 1.76
CA PHE A 134 -8.00 -7.82 2.21
C PHE A 134 -7.83 -8.80 1.03
N ALA A 135 -8.57 -8.61 -0.06
CA ALA A 135 -8.35 -9.38 -1.28
C ALA A 135 -6.92 -9.18 -1.83
N SER A 136 -6.39 -7.96 -1.76
CA SER A 136 -4.99 -7.67 -2.11
C SER A 136 -4.01 -8.41 -1.20
N PHE A 137 -4.28 -8.52 0.10
CA PHE A 137 -3.47 -9.33 1.03
C PHE A 137 -3.44 -10.81 0.62
N VAL A 138 -4.58 -11.36 0.23
CA VAL A 138 -4.70 -12.75 -0.23
C VAL A 138 -3.94 -12.95 -1.53
N THR A 139 -4.16 -12.10 -2.53
CA THR A 139 -3.47 -12.18 -3.84
C THR A 139 -1.96 -12.02 -3.69
N MET A 140 -1.50 -11.11 -2.83
CA MET A 140 -0.09 -10.95 -2.51
C MET A 140 0.51 -12.21 -1.86
N GLY A 141 -0.31 -13.05 -1.23
CA GLY A 141 0.09 -14.36 -0.72
C GLY A 141 0.57 -15.32 -1.79
N PHE A 142 0.01 -15.24 -2.99
CA PHE A 142 0.36 -16.11 -4.13
C PHE A 142 1.60 -15.63 -4.89
N VAL A 143 2.02 -14.38 -4.71
CA VAL A 143 3.24 -13.85 -5.35
C VAL A 143 4.47 -14.54 -4.74
N LYS A 144 5.30 -15.17 -5.57
CA LYS A 144 6.48 -15.94 -5.14
C LYS A 144 7.81 -15.23 -5.39
N HIS A 145 7.84 -14.23 -6.27
CA HIS A 145 9.03 -13.54 -6.74
C HIS A 145 9.06 -12.08 -6.28
N GLY A 146 10.18 -11.39 -6.50
CA GLY A 146 10.32 -9.96 -6.18
C GLY A 146 10.83 -9.67 -4.77
N ASP A 147 11.52 -10.61 -4.14
CA ASP A 147 12.11 -10.48 -2.81
C ASP A 147 13.61 -10.82 -2.85
N ASN A 148 14.27 -10.43 -3.94
CA ASN A 148 15.71 -10.60 -4.08
C ASN A 148 16.42 -9.69 -3.08
N LYS A 149 17.21 -10.29 -2.18
CA LYS A 149 18.13 -9.52 -1.37
C LYS A 149 19.21 -9.01 -2.30
N VAL A 150 19.24 -7.71 -2.52
CA VAL A 150 20.36 -7.06 -3.20
C VAL A 150 21.57 -7.25 -2.28
N GLU A 151 22.46 -8.17 -2.62
CA GLU A 151 23.79 -8.22 -2.00
C GLU A 151 24.52 -6.96 -2.42
N ALA A 152 24.85 -6.11 -1.48
CA ALA A 152 25.63 -4.92 -1.75
C ALA A 152 26.99 -5.36 -2.27
N LYS A 153 27.23 -5.21 -3.58
CA LYS A 153 28.55 -5.40 -4.19
C LYS A 153 29.54 -4.50 -3.45
N LYS A 154 30.64 -5.04 -2.95
CA LYS A 154 31.64 -4.29 -2.17
C LYS A 154 32.82 -3.93 -3.04
N GLY A 155 33.33 -2.70 -2.91
CA GLY A 155 34.54 -2.25 -3.58
C GLY A 155 34.36 -2.03 -5.09
N LEU A 156 35.33 -2.47 -5.89
CA LEU A 156 35.40 -2.28 -7.35
C LEU A 156 34.28 -3.05 -8.10
N GLU A 157 33.77 -4.15 -7.54
CA GLU A 157 32.65 -4.91 -8.11
C GLU A 157 31.33 -4.09 -8.17
N ALA A 158 31.24 -2.99 -7.41
CA ALA A 158 30.08 -2.10 -7.48
C ALA A 158 30.00 -1.30 -8.79
N PHE A 159 31.10 -1.23 -9.55
CA PHE A 159 31.21 -0.53 -10.82
C PHE A 159 31.09 -1.46 -12.05
N ASP A 160 31.10 -2.79 -11.84
CA ASP A 160 30.80 -3.75 -12.91
C ASP A 160 29.30 -3.73 -13.16
N VAL A 161 28.93 -3.05 -14.24
CA VAL A 161 27.58 -3.08 -14.82
C VAL A 161 27.54 -4.32 -15.68
N ASP A 162 26.84 -5.36 -15.24
CA ASP A 162 26.58 -6.54 -16.05
C ASP A 162 25.75 -6.08 -17.29
N ASP A 163 26.35 -6.12 -18.47
CA ASP A 163 25.73 -5.87 -19.77
C ASP A 163 24.64 -6.92 -20.11
#